data_2af687b28b8e98543fed2e20d0a2cebd
#
_entry.id   2af687b28b8e98543fed2e20d0a2cebd
#
_cell.length_a   1.000
_cell.length_b   1.000
_cell.length_c   1.000
_cell.angle_alpha   90.00
_cell.angle_beta   90.00
_cell.angle_gamma   90.00
#
_symmetry.space_group_name_H-M   'P 1'
#
loop_
_entity.id
_entity.type
_entity.pdbx_description
1 polymer ?
#
loop_
_entity_poly.entity_id
_entity_poly.type
_entity_poly.pdbx_seq_one_letter_code
_entity_poly.pdbx_strand_id
1 'polypeptide(L)' 'QPGEAPVAAAMSVALLLVVVVVYVIADRLFGVSEQWGGAA' A
#
# COMPACT_ATOMS: atom_id res chain seq x y z
N GLN A 1 8.59 -10.31 26.32
CA GLN A 1 7.58 -11.24 26.33
C GLN A 1 7.58 -12.12 25.16
N PRO A 2 8.30 -13.18 25.19
CA PRO A 2 8.42 -14.05 24.02
C PRO A 2 7.12 -14.73 23.67
N GLY A 3 6.27 -14.89 24.61
CA GLY A 3 5.05 -15.58 24.32
C GLY A 3 3.94 -14.74 23.77
N GLU A 4 4.13 -13.43 23.83
CA GLU A 4 3.04 -12.55 23.43
C GLU A 4 3.44 -11.68 22.26
N ALA A 5 2.68 -11.73 21.22
CA ALA A 5 2.92 -10.89 20.07
C ALA A 5 2.35 -9.49 20.31
N PRO A 6 3.05 -8.46 19.87
CA PRO A 6 2.55 -7.09 20.00
C PRO A 6 1.42 -6.87 19.01
N VAL A 7 0.22 -7.10 19.46
CA VAL A 7 -0.94 -6.99 18.60
C VAL A 7 -1.06 -5.58 18.02
N ALA A 8 -0.83 -4.58 18.86
CA ALA A 8 -0.93 -3.21 18.39
C ALA A 8 0.06 -2.93 17.28
N ALA A 9 1.29 -3.40 17.45
CA ALA A 9 2.30 -3.20 16.43
C ALA A 9 1.95 -3.97 15.17
N ALA A 10 1.44 -5.17 15.31
CA ALA A 10 1.06 -5.97 14.16
C ALA A 10 -0.06 -5.30 13.39
N MET A 11 -1.01 -4.75 14.10
CA MET A 11 -2.11 -4.06 13.44
C MET A 11 -1.64 -2.81 12.74
N SER A 12 -0.72 -2.10 13.35
CA SER A 12 -0.19 -0.89 12.73
C SER A 12 0.56 -1.24 11.44
N VAL A 13 1.34 -2.30 11.50
CA VAL A 13 2.08 -2.73 10.32
C VAL A 13 1.12 -3.17 9.22
N ALA A 14 0.09 -3.89 9.61
CA ALA A 14 -0.90 -4.35 8.65
C ALA A 14 -1.57 -3.17 7.96
N LEU A 15 -1.95 -2.17 8.75
CA LEU A 15 -2.56 -0.98 8.19
C LEU A 15 -1.62 -0.27 7.25
N LEU A 16 -0.38 -0.15 7.67
CA LEU A 16 0.61 0.52 6.84
C LEU A 16 0.77 -0.22 5.52
N LEU A 17 0.82 -1.53 5.59
CA LEU A 17 0.95 -2.33 4.38
C LEU A 17 -0.23 -2.12 3.45
N VAL A 18 -1.43 -2.13 4.01
CA VAL A 18 -2.63 -1.93 3.22
C VAL A 18 -2.57 -0.58 2.52
N VAL A 19 -2.21 0.45 3.26
CA VAL A 19 -2.14 1.79 2.71
C VAL A 19 -1.12 1.84 1.57
N VAL A 20 0.04 1.26 1.81
CA VAL A 20 1.09 1.26 0.80
C VAL A 20 0.65 0.52 -0.44
N VAL A 21 0.02 -0.64 -0.26
CA VAL A 21 -0.44 -1.44 -1.39
C VAL A 21 -1.49 -0.66 -2.19
N VAL A 22 -2.44 -0.05 -1.48
CA VAL A 22 -3.47 0.72 -2.16
C VAL A 22 -2.83 1.88 -2.91
N TYR A 23 -1.87 2.52 -2.30
CA TYR A 23 -1.20 3.64 -2.92
C TYR A 23 -0.47 3.21 -4.19
N VAL A 24 0.23 2.10 -4.11
CA VAL A 24 0.97 1.59 -5.26
C VAL A 24 0.01 1.21 -6.38
N ILE A 25 -1.08 0.55 -6.03
CA ILE A 25 -2.05 0.16 -7.03
C ILE A 25 -2.64 1.38 -7.71
N ALA A 26 -3.03 2.36 -6.93
CA ALA A 26 -3.60 3.58 -7.48
C ALA A 26 -2.59 4.29 -8.38
N ASP A 27 -1.35 4.33 -7.93
CA ASP A 27 -0.30 4.99 -8.70
C ASP A 27 -0.09 4.29 -10.03
N ARG A 28 -0.12 2.96 -10.00
CA ARG A 28 0.07 2.20 -11.22
C ARG A 28 -1.06 2.40 -12.20
N LEU A 29 -2.27 2.38 -11.68
CA LEU A 29 -3.43 2.57 -12.54
C LEU A 29 -3.42 3.96 -13.14
N PHE A 30 -3.13 4.95 -12.33
CA PHE A 30 -3.10 6.32 -12.82
C PHE A 30 -1.92 6.54 -13.75
N GLY A 31 -0.79 5.96 -13.41
CA GLY A 31 0.39 6.08 -14.24
C GLY A 31 0.16 5.50 -15.61
N VAL A 32 -0.46 4.33 -15.65
CA VAL A 32 -0.75 3.69 -16.94
C VAL A 32 -1.70 4.57 -17.73
N SER A 33 -2.71 5.09 -17.06
CA SER A 33 -3.67 5.95 -17.73
C SER A 33 -2.97 7.18 -18.30
N GLU A 34 -2.07 7.73 -17.52
CA GLU A 34 -1.34 8.90 -17.97
C GLU A 34 -0.44 8.58 -19.14
N GLN A 35 0.19 7.43 -19.06
CA GLN A 35 1.07 7.02 -20.14
C GLN A 35 0.33 6.95 -21.45
N TRP A 36 -0.85 6.40 -21.39
CA TRP A 36 -1.64 6.27 -22.62
C TRP A 36 -2.14 7.62 -23.10
N GLY A 37 -2.77 8.37 -22.22
CA GLY A 37 -3.33 9.63 -22.58
C GLY A 37 -2.27 10.70 -22.76
N GLY A 38 -1.35 10.75 -21.82
CA GLY A 38 -0.31 11.75 -21.86
C GLY A 38 0.59 11.59 -23.05
N ALA A 39 0.94 10.37 -23.36
CA ALA A 39 1.80 10.11 -24.50
C ALA A 39 1.12 10.53 -25.79
N ALA A 40 -0.16 10.30 -25.79
CA ALA A 40 -0.94 10.72 -26.94
C ALA A 40 -1.11 12.23 -26.95
#